data_580b27898effbd3d66bd21cc97aa6454
#
_entry.id   580b27898effbd3d66bd21cc97aa6454
#
_cell.length_a   1.000
_cell.length_b   1.000
_cell.length_c   1.000
_cell.angle_alpha   90.00
_cell.angle_beta   90.00
_cell.angle_gamma   90.00
#
_symmetry.space_group_name_H-M   'P 1'
#
loop_
_entity.id
_entity.type
_entity.pdbx_description
1 polymer ?
#
loop_
_entity_poly.entity_id
_entity_poly.type
_entity_poly.pdbx_seq_one_letter_code
_entity_poly.pdbx_strand_id
1 'polypeptide(L)'
;MPLSNSCPGHTPSLSMADLVLAQGTVRNASFRDRVAAAAAAGFAGIGLACPAYARLRDEGWSDAALRSVLDDAGVRLLETEGLLGFSSFGTVRSGPLAGRRYADPRSEQAAFAMADAFGVRHVMVNGAFEGALEPDAVEAFAGLCDRAADHGLLVALEPVPCSTVPDLAAAVGVVTGAGRPNGGLCIDSWHLYRGGGDERSLEQVPADLVLVVQLDDGPVQPVDSHYLVDTMHHRQLPGEGELPLSAFLGVLRRTGVRAPVSVEVLSDTLDARTPAEVAALAADATRRVLRESGIGPRGAAR
;
A
#
# COMPACT_ATOMS: atom_id res chain seq x y z
N MET A 1 4.75 -13.17 -26.96
CA MET A 1 3.39 -13.68 -26.77
C MET A 1 2.88 -13.09 -25.47
N PRO A 2 1.71 -12.44 -25.42
CA PRO A 2 1.19 -11.89 -24.19
C PRO A 2 0.78 -13.04 -23.28
N LEU A 3 1.31 -13.07 -22.05
CA LEU A 3 0.96 -14.03 -21.02
C LEU A 3 -0.49 -13.75 -20.58
N SER A 4 -1.37 -14.71 -20.84
CA SER A 4 -2.76 -14.68 -20.37
C SER A 4 -2.76 -14.97 -18.87
N ASN A 5 -3.00 -13.96 -18.04
CA ASN A 5 -3.27 -14.09 -16.61
C ASN A 5 -4.64 -14.75 -16.39
N SER A 6 -4.70 -16.07 -16.40
CA SER A 6 -5.86 -16.83 -15.94
C SER A 6 -5.47 -17.69 -14.75
N CYS A 7 -5.45 -17.07 -13.54
CA CYS A 7 -5.62 -17.80 -12.29
C CYS A 7 -7.11 -18.03 -12.03
N PRO A 8 -7.53 -19.20 -11.53
CA PRO A 8 -8.93 -19.51 -11.26
C PRO A 8 -9.37 -18.85 -9.96
N GLY A 9 -10.00 -17.71 -10.09
CA GLY A 9 -10.63 -16.89 -9.08
C GLY A 9 -10.72 -15.49 -9.65
N HIS A 10 -11.85 -15.13 -10.28
CA HIS A 10 -12.05 -13.81 -10.87
C HIS A 10 -12.01 -12.74 -9.80
N THR A 11 -10.79 -12.30 -9.42
CA THR A 11 -10.65 -11.00 -8.80
C THR A 11 -10.93 -9.97 -9.89
N PRO A 12 -11.95 -9.11 -9.75
CA PRO A 12 -12.20 -8.07 -10.75
C PRO A 12 -10.91 -7.31 -11.00
N SER A 13 -10.59 -7.06 -12.26
CA SER A 13 -9.40 -6.29 -12.61
C SER A 13 -9.56 -4.87 -12.07
N LEU A 14 -8.87 -4.55 -10.98
CA LEU A 14 -8.86 -3.22 -10.37
C LEU A 14 -8.15 -2.21 -11.28
N SER A 15 -8.46 -0.94 -11.07
CA SER A 15 -7.90 0.18 -11.81
C SER A 15 -7.64 1.36 -10.87
N MET A 16 -7.04 2.42 -11.34
CA MET A 16 -6.80 3.64 -10.55
C MET A 16 -8.09 4.33 -10.06
N ALA A 17 -9.26 3.97 -10.59
CA ALA A 17 -10.54 4.46 -10.09
C ALA A 17 -11.08 3.66 -8.89
N ASP A 18 -10.49 2.49 -8.60
CA ASP A 18 -10.86 1.65 -7.47
C ASP A 18 -10.03 2.07 -6.26
N LEU A 19 -10.69 2.70 -5.29
CA LEU A 19 -10.03 3.22 -4.09
C LEU A 19 -10.00 2.16 -2.99
N VAL A 20 -8.88 2.06 -2.31
CA VAL A 20 -8.69 1.27 -1.09
C VAL A 20 -8.42 2.23 0.07
N LEU A 21 -9.08 2.03 1.19
CA LEU A 21 -8.81 2.79 2.42
C LEU A 21 -7.71 2.07 3.20
N ALA A 22 -6.48 2.57 3.13
CA ALA A 22 -5.37 2.03 3.92
C ALA A 22 -5.66 2.13 5.42
N GLN A 23 -5.17 1.16 6.18
CA GLN A 23 -5.36 1.19 7.63
C GLN A 23 -4.78 2.45 8.26
N GLY A 24 -3.64 2.91 7.74
CA GLY A 24 -2.93 4.08 8.24
C GLY A 24 -3.77 5.35 8.27
N THR A 25 -4.68 5.54 7.32
CA THR A 25 -5.54 6.73 7.20
C THR A 25 -6.57 6.83 8.32
N VAL A 26 -7.04 5.70 8.84
CA VAL A 26 -7.99 5.61 9.97
C VAL A 26 -7.44 4.70 11.06
N ARG A 27 -6.18 4.92 11.42
CA ARG A 27 -5.37 4.00 12.26
C ARG A 27 -5.95 3.75 13.64
N ASN A 28 -6.73 4.70 14.18
CA ASN A 28 -7.39 4.62 15.50
C ASN A 28 -8.77 3.96 15.45
N ALA A 29 -9.28 3.60 14.26
CA ALA A 29 -10.58 2.99 14.10
C ALA A 29 -10.58 1.52 14.50
N SER A 30 -11.67 1.07 15.13
CA SER A 30 -11.93 -0.37 15.24
C SER A 30 -12.11 -0.99 13.85
N PHE A 31 -12.01 -2.32 13.75
CA PHE A 31 -12.24 -3.01 12.48
C PHE A 31 -13.64 -2.70 11.91
N ARG A 32 -14.68 -2.73 12.76
CA ARG A 32 -16.06 -2.44 12.35
C ARG A 32 -16.23 -1.00 11.88
N ASP A 33 -15.67 -0.03 12.60
CA ASP A 33 -15.79 1.38 12.23
C ASP A 33 -15.06 1.67 10.93
N ARG A 34 -13.90 1.05 10.70
CA ARG A 34 -13.14 1.15 9.44
C ARG A 34 -13.95 0.62 8.26
N VAL A 35 -14.52 -0.58 8.40
CA VAL A 35 -15.35 -1.18 7.35
C VAL A 35 -16.59 -0.32 7.07
N ALA A 36 -17.29 0.15 8.11
CA ALA A 36 -18.46 1.02 7.96
C ALA A 36 -18.10 2.35 7.29
N ALA A 37 -16.98 2.98 7.69
CA ALA A 37 -16.49 4.23 7.11
C ALA A 37 -16.12 4.06 5.62
N ALA A 38 -15.42 2.98 5.28
CA ALA A 38 -15.07 2.66 3.90
C ALA A 38 -16.30 2.43 3.02
N ALA A 39 -17.28 1.67 3.51
CA ALA A 39 -18.54 1.44 2.81
C ALA A 39 -19.29 2.74 2.54
N ALA A 40 -19.49 3.56 3.58
CA ALA A 40 -20.20 4.84 3.47
C ALA A 40 -19.51 5.82 2.51
N ALA A 41 -18.18 5.83 2.46
CA ALA A 41 -17.39 6.66 1.57
C ALA A 41 -17.19 6.05 0.16
N GLY A 42 -17.70 4.83 -0.10
CA GLY A 42 -17.64 4.17 -1.41
C GLY A 42 -16.24 3.70 -1.81
N PHE A 43 -15.42 3.27 -0.86
CA PHE A 43 -14.19 2.56 -1.14
C PHE A 43 -14.50 1.14 -1.66
N ALA A 44 -13.70 0.64 -2.58
CA ALA A 44 -13.79 -0.73 -3.10
C ALA A 44 -13.31 -1.78 -2.10
N GLY A 45 -12.47 -1.36 -1.17
CA GLY A 45 -11.91 -2.21 -0.12
C GLY A 45 -11.13 -1.43 0.92
N ILE A 46 -10.60 -2.18 1.87
CA ILE A 46 -9.78 -1.68 2.97
C ILE A 46 -8.44 -2.40 3.03
N GLY A 47 -7.48 -1.77 3.72
CA GLY A 47 -6.27 -2.39 4.22
C GLY A 47 -6.42 -2.90 5.65
N LEU A 48 -5.65 -3.95 5.98
CA LEU A 48 -5.51 -4.46 7.36
C LEU A 48 -4.06 -4.91 7.58
N ALA A 49 -3.38 -4.27 8.52
CA ALA A 49 -2.00 -4.60 8.84
C ALA A 49 -1.88 -5.96 9.52
N CYS A 50 -0.84 -6.71 9.20
CA CYS A 50 -0.55 -8.03 9.81
C CYS A 50 -0.62 -8.02 11.34
N PRO A 51 -0.02 -7.05 12.07
CA PRO A 51 -0.14 -6.98 13.51
C PRO A 51 -1.56 -6.68 14.00
N ALA A 52 -2.36 -5.94 13.21
CA ALA A 52 -3.75 -5.65 13.58
C ALA A 52 -4.63 -6.89 13.43
N TYR A 53 -4.44 -7.67 12.37
CA TYR A 53 -5.12 -8.95 12.23
C TYR A 53 -4.76 -9.91 13.36
N ALA A 54 -3.47 -10.05 13.72
CA ALA A 54 -3.04 -10.88 14.83
C ALA A 54 -3.74 -10.47 16.15
N ARG A 55 -3.81 -9.16 16.44
CA ARG A 55 -4.55 -8.68 17.62
C ARG A 55 -6.04 -9.04 17.60
N LEU A 56 -6.72 -8.89 16.46
CA LEU A 56 -8.13 -9.29 16.34
C LEU A 56 -8.30 -10.78 16.63
N ARG A 57 -7.38 -11.62 16.17
CA ARG A 57 -7.39 -13.06 16.47
C ARG A 57 -7.19 -13.33 17.97
N ASP A 58 -6.27 -12.63 18.62
CA ASP A 58 -6.03 -12.72 20.06
C ASP A 58 -7.23 -12.23 20.88
N GLU A 59 -7.99 -11.25 20.39
CA GLU A 59 -9.23 -10.75 20.95
C GLU A 59 -10.43 -11.71 20.75
N GLY A 60 -10.22 -12.83 20.05
CA GLY A 60 -11.23 -13.87 19.84
C GLY A 60 -12.07 -13.71 18.58
N TRP A 61 -11.74 -12.78 17.67
CA TRP A 61 -12.40 -12.71 16.37
C TRP A 61 -12.08 -13.94 15.53
N SER A 62 -13.08 -14.63 15.03
CA SER A 62 -12.90 -15.66 14.00
C SER A 62 -12.86 -15.02 12.60
N ASP A 63 -12.24 -15.70 11.64
CA ASP A 63 -12.23 -15.23 10.23
C ASP A 63 -13.65 -15.16 9.66
N ALA A 64 -14.54 -16.07 10.10
CA ALA A 64 -15.94 -16.02 9.74
C ALA A 64 -16.64 -14.74 10.24
N ALA A 65 -16.34 -14.31 11.47
CA ALA A 65 -16.89 -13.07 12.03
C ALA A 65 -16.35 -11.82 11.31
N LEU A 66 -15.06 -11.80 10.99
CA LEU A 66 -14.45 -10.71 10.22
C LEU A 66 -15.05 -10.66 8.79
N ARG A 67 -15.20 -11.81 8.14
CA ARG A 67 -15.83 -11.92 6.81
C ARG A 67 -17.26 -11.42 6.82
N SER A 68 -18.08 -11.82 7.82
CA SER A 68 -19.44 -11.33 7.94
C SER A 68 -19.52 -9.80 7.98
N VAL A 69 -18.63 -9.14 8.70
CA VAL A 69 -18.58 -7.67 8.75
C VAL A 69 -18.26 -7.06 7.38
N LEU A 70 -17.33 -7.66 6.63
CA LEU A 70 -16.98 -7.21 5.29
C LEU A 70 -18.13 -7.41 4.30
N ASP A 71 -18.73 -8.61 4.31
CA ASP A 71 -19.80 -9.00 3.40
C ASP A 71 -21.06 -8.15 3.64
N ASP A 72 -21.45 -7.95 4.90
CA ASP A 72 -22.60 -7.12 5.29
C ASP A 72 -22.46 -5.66 4.81
N ALA A 73 -21.24 -5.17 4.72
CA ALA A 73 -20.92 -3.82 4.28
C ALA A 73 -20.63 -3.73 2.76
N GLY A 74 -20.49 -4.85 2.06
CA GLY A 74 -20.08 -4.91 0.65
C GLY A 74 -18.65 -4.41 0.41
N VAL A 75 -17.76 -4.50 1.41
CA VAL A 75 -16.37 -4.04 1.36
C VAL A 75 -15.44 -5.24 1.34
N ARG A 76 -14.38 -5.20 0.53
CA ARG A 76 -13.37 -6.26 0.47
C ARG A 76 -12.14 -5.92 1.31
N LEU A 77 -11.48 -6.93 1.86
CA LEU A 77 -10.12 -6.79 2.35
C LEU A 77 -9.17 -6.99 1.16
N LEU A 78 -8.61 -5.91 0.64
CA LEU A 78 -7.85 -5.92 -0.62
C LEU A 78 -6.34 -5.92 -0.42
N GLU A 79 -5.87 -5.29 0.65
CA GLU A 79 -4.44 -5.17 0.92
C GLU A 79 -4.11 -5.54 2.35
N THR A 80 -2.91 -6.03 2.54
CA THR A 80 -2.29 -6.16 3.86
C THR A 80 -0.92 -5.51 3.84
N GLU A 81 -0.51 -5.02 4.99
CA GLU A 81 0.73 -4.28 5.16
C GLU A 81 1.46 -4.71 6.43
N GLY A 82 2.70 -4.26 6.55
CA GLY A 82 3.48 -4.46 7.77
C GLY A 82 4.50 -5.58 7.69
N LEU A 83 4.86 -6.04 6.48
CA LEU A 83 6.08 -6.82 6.29
C LEU A 83 7.27 -5.86 6.21
N LEU A 84 8.07 -5.81 7.27
CA LEU A 84 9.27 -4.99 7.34
C LEU A 84 10.50 -5.83 7.08
N GLY A 85 11.28 -5.48 6.04
CA GLY A 85 12.47 -6.23 5.66
C GLY A 85 12.15 -7.65 5.20
N PHE A 86 12.67 -8.05 4.08
CA PHE A 86 12.48 -9.39 3.53
C PHE A 86 13.80 -10.19 3.49
N SER A 87 14.95 -9.50 3.57
CA SER A 87 16.30 -10.09 3.58
C SER A 87 17.02 -9.94 4.92
N SER A 88 16.57 -9.01 5.78
CA SER A 88 17.27 -8.65 7.02
C SER A 88 16.64 -9.29 8.25
N PHE A 89 17.49 -9.69 9.19
CA PHE A 89 17.09 -10.14 10.53
C PHE A 89 17.45 -9.06 11.56
N GLY A 90 16.59 -8.85 12.55
CA GLY A 90 16.80 -7.88 13.59
C GLY A 90 15.54 -7.11 13.94
N THR A 91 15.72 -5.93 14.52
CA THR A 91 14.64 -5.05 14.91
C THR A 91 14.96 -3.61 14.50
N VAL A 92 13.90 -2.83 14.25
CA VAL A 92 14.00 -1.38 14.08
C VAL A 92 14.56 -0.78 15.37
N ARG A 93 15.67 -0.04 15.31
CA ARG A 93 16.40 0.44 16.48
C ARG A 93 15.82 1.70 17.08
N SER A 94 15.21 2.55 16.27
CA SER A 94 14.76 3.88 16.70
C SER A 94 13.49 4.33 15.96
N GLY A 95 12.90 5.43 16.43
CA GLY A 95 11.73 6.05 15.82
C GLY A 95 10.40 5.38 16.16
N PRO A 96 9.31 5.76 15.47
CA PRO A 96 7.95 5.31 15.78
C PRO A 96 7.73 3.79 15.65
N LEU A 97 8.59 3.10 14.91
CA LEU A 97 8.50 1.66 14.68
C LEU A 97 9.53 0.86 15.50
N ALA A 98 10.22 1.49 16.46
CA ALA A 98 11.25 0.86 17.28
C ALA A 98 10.75 -0.46 17.92
N GLY A 99 11.60 -1.47 17.90
CA GLY A 99 11.32 -2.81 18.43
C GLY A 99 10.56 -3.75 17.47
N ARG A 100 10.04 -3.26 16.34
CA ARG A 100 9.44 -4.15 15.33
C ARG A 100 10.51 -4.99 14.65
N ARG A 101 10.21 -6.27 14.44
CA ARG A 101 11.16 -7.20 13.81
C ARG A 101 11.11 -7.08 12.29
N TYR A 102 12.29 -7.14 11.68
CA TYR A 102 12.44 -7.37 10.25
C TYR A 102 12.20 -8.83 9.92
N ALA A 103 11.69 -9.11 8.73
CA ALA A 103 11.39 -10.47 8.23
C ALA A 103 10.68 -11.33 9.30
N ASP A 104 9.69 -10.75 9.99
CA ASP A 104 8.97 -11.43 11.08
C ASP A 104 8.08 -12.55 10.52
N PRO A 105 8.34 -13.84 10.85
CA PRO A 105 7.52 -14.95 10.37
C PRO A 105 6.05 -14.87 10.81
N ARG A 106 5.74 -14.21 11.92
CA ARG A 106 4.36 -14.03 12.38
C ARG A 106 3.59 -13.08 11.48
N SER A 107 4.26 -12.00 11.02
CA SER A 107 3.66 -11.07 10.07
C SER A 107 3.44 -11.75 8.72
N GLU A 108 4.39 -12.54 8.24
CA GLU A 108 4.24 -13.32 7.00
C GLU A 108 3.10 -14.33 7.11
N GLN A 109 3.02 -15.09 8.20
CA GLN A 109 1.92 -16.03 8.46
C GLN A 109 0.56 -15.32 8.53
N ALA A 110 0.50 -14.12 9.13
CA ALA A 110 -0.72 -13.32 9.18
C ALA A 110 -1.16 -12.88 7.78
N ALA A 111 -0.22 -12.44 6.93
CA ALA A 111 -0.51 -12.08 5.55
C ALA A 111 -1.09 -13.26 4.75
N PHE A 112 -0.48 -14.43 4.88
CA PHE A 112 -0.93 -15.65 4.20
C PHE A 112 -2.30 -16.12 4.72
N ALA A 113 -2.52 -16.08 6.04
CA ALA A 113 -3.82 -16.40 6.63
C ALA A 113 -4.92 -15.44 6.15
N MET A 114 -4.63 -14.15 6.01
CA MET A 114 -5.57 -13.18 5.45
C MET A 114 -5.83 -13.44 3.95
N ALA A 115 -4.83 -13.82 3.18
CA ALA A 115 -5.00 -14.19 1.78
C ALA A 115 -5.94 -15.41 1.64
N ASP A 116 -5.70 -16.45 2.41
CA ASP A 116 -6.52 -17.68 2.41
C ASP A 116 -7.95 -17.41 2.90
N ALA A 117 -8.08 -16.60 3.97
CA ALA A 117 -9.36 -16.33 4.59
C ALA A 117 -10.23 -15.34 3.79
N PHE A 118 -9.66 -14.32 3.17
CA PHE A 118 -10.41 -13.19 2.60
C PHE A 118 -10.14 -12.93 1.12
N GLY A 119 -9.15 -13.62 0.53
CA GLY A 119 -8.73 -13.36 -0.85
C GLY A 119 -8.06 -11.99 -1.00
N VAL A 120 -7.24 -11.60 -0.03
CA VAL A 120 -6.43 -10.38 -0.09
C VAL A 120 -5.61 -10.39 -1.39
N ARG A 121 -5.60 -9.27 -2.09
CA ARG A 121 -4.95 -9.19 -3.39
C ARG A 121 -3.43 -9.08 -3.28
N HIS A 122 -2.94 -8.24 -2.37
CA HIS A 122 -1.51 -7.98 -2.25
C HIS A 122 -1.08 -7.69 -0.82
N VAL A 123 0.19 -7.99 -0.56
CA VAL A 123 0.90 -7.58 0.65
C VAL A 123 1.96 -6.54 0.29
N MET A 124 2.04 -5.45 1.06
CA MET A 124 3.10 -4.48 0.95
C MET A 124 4.28 -4.86 1.84
N VAL A 125 5.48 -4.73 1.29
CA VAL A 125 6.73 -5.04 1.97
C VAL A 125 7.74 -3.91 1.73
N ASN A 126 8.45 -3.52 2.78
CA ASN A 126 9.51 -2.52 2.72
C ASN A 126 10.87 -3.17 2.91
N GLY A 127 11.94 -2.49 2.48
CA GLY A 127 13.29 -2.78 2.93
C GLY A 127 13.46 -2.54 4.43
N ALA A 128 14.54 -3.05 5.02
CA ALA A 128 14.88 -2.70 6.39
C ALA A 128 15.18 -1.20 6.51
N PHE A 129 14.77 -0.55 7.62
CA PHE A 129 14.92 0.92 7.77
C PHE A 129 16.33 1.39 8.14
N GLU A 130 17.29 0.53 8.14
CA GLU A 130 18.69 0.89 8.43
C GLU A 130 19.62 -0.03 7.66
N GLY A 131 20.73 0.52 7.19
CA GLY A 131 21.77 -0.24 6.47
C GLY A 131 21.71 -0.04 4.95
N ALA A 132 22.43 -0.89 4.24
CA ALA A 132 22.43 -0.95 2.79
C ALA A 132 21.64 -2.16 2.30
N LEU A 133 21.24 -2.16 1.04
CA LEU A 133 20.62 -3.34 0.40
C LEU A 133 21.56 -4.53 0.52
N GLU A 134 21.05 -5.63 1.05
CA GLU A 134 21.85 -6.83 1.25
C GLU A 134 22.13 -7.57 -0.07
N PRO A 135 23.27 -8.25 -0.19
CA PRO A 135 23.64 -8.92 -1.43
C PRO A 135 22.64 -10.00 -1.89
N ASP A 136 21.87 -10.58 -0.95
CA ASP A 136 20.86 -11.61 -1.21
C ASP A 136 19.42 -11.07 -1.31
N ALA A 137 19.27 -9.74 -1.38
CA ALA A 137 17.95 -9.09 -1.40
C ALA A 137 17.05 -9.59 -2.54
N VAL A 138 17.64 -9.84 -3.71
CA VAL A 138 16.92 -10.36 -4.88
C VAL A 138 16.38 -11.78 -4.62
N GLU A 139 17.23 -12.66 -4.10
CA GLU A 139 16.88 -14.03 -3.76
C GLU A 139 15.87 -14.10 -2.62
N ALA A 140 16.03 -13.23 -1.62
CA ALA A 140 15.13 -13.14 -0.49
C ALA A 140 13.75 -12.67 -0.91
N PHE A 141 13.67 -11.64 -1.78
CA PHE A 141 12.41 -11.17 -2.35
C PHE A 141 11.75 -12.24 -3.25
N ALA A 142 12.55 -12.94 -4.07
CA ALA A 142 12.06 -14.05 -4.87
C ALA A 142 11.48 -15.17 -3.99
N GLY A 143 12.15 -15.54 -2.90
CA GLY A 143 11.67 -16.54 -1.95
C GLY A 143 10.37 -16.11 -1.23
N LEU A 144 10.22 -14.83 -0.91
CA LEU A 144 8.95 -14.30 -0.38
C LEU A 144 7.84 -14.41 -1.43
N CYS A 145 8.10 -14.02 -2.67
CA CYS A 145 7.14 -14.16 -3.77
C CYS A 145 6.72 -15.61 -3.98
N ASP A 146 7.69 -16.56 -3.95
CA ASP A 146 7.40 -18.00 -4.14
C ASP A 146 6.45 -18.51 -3.04
N ARG A 147 6.68 -18.17 -1.77
CA ARG A 147 5.78 -18.53 -0.66
C ARG A 147 4.41 -17.84 -0.76
N ALA A 148 4.37 -16.57 -1.14
CA ALA A 148 3.14 -15.82 -1.32
C ALA A 148 2.28 -16.35 -2.48
N ALA A 149 2.90 -16.92 -3.51
CA ALA A 149 2.21 -17.50 -4.66
C ALA A 149 1.32 -18.69 -4.28
N ASP A 150 1.73 -19.50 -3.30
CA ASP A 150 0.94 -20.62 -2.78
C ASP A 150 -0.40 -20.16 -2.18
N HIS A 151 -0.50 -18.88 -1.78
CA HIS A 151 -1.70 -18.23 -1.24
C HIS A 151 -2.39 -17.29 -2.25
N GLY A 152 -1.96 -17.27 -3.51
CA GLY A 152 -2.50 -16.39 -4.55
C GLY A 152 -2.24 -14.90 -4.32
N LEU A 153 -1.24 -14.55 -3.50
CA LEU A 153 -0.94 -13.21 -3.03
C LEU A 153 0.11 -12.54 -3.92
N LEU A 154 -0.12 -11.30 -4.32
CA LEU A 154 0.89 -10.45 -4.94
C LEU A 154 1.77 -9.81 -3.86
N VAL A 155 3.04 -9.60 -4.16
CA VAL A 155 4.01 -8.96 -3.25
C VAL A 155 4.43 -7.62 -3.84
N ALA A 156 4.02 -6.53 -3.20
CA ALA A 156 4.30 -5.18 -3.64
C ALA A 156 5.45 -4.58 -2.81
N LEU A 157 6.63 -4.47 -3.42
CA LEU A 157 7.79 -3.81 -2.80
C LEU A 157 7.61 -2.30 -2.86
N GLU A 158 7.63 -1.68 -1.70
CA GLU A 158 7.54 -0.23 -1.54
C GLU A 158 8.92 0.35 -1.25
N PRO A 159 9.46 1.21 -2.14
CA PRO A 159 10.68 1.96 -1.85
C PRO A 159 10.39 3.04 -0.80
N VAL A 160 11.19 3.05 0.26
CA VAL A 160 11.09 4.04 1.34
C VAL A 160 12.46 4.71 1.55
N PRO A 161 12.59 6.02 1.45
CA PRO A 161 13.89 6.73 1.45
C PRO A 161 14.84 6.41 2.59
N CYS A 162 14.33 6.05 3.76
CA CYS A 162 15.14 5.68 4.92
C CYS A 162 15.36 4.15 5.05
N SER A 163 14.98 3.37 4.02
CA SER A 163 15.14 1.92 4.01
C SER A 163 16.32 1.46 3.15
N THR A 164 16.61 0.17 3.19
CA THR A 164 17.61 -0.47 2.31
C THR A 164 17.18 -0.51 0.84
N VAL A 165 15.90 -0.22 0.55
CA VAL A 165 15.35 0.00 -0.80
C VAL A 165 14.85 1.43 -0.88
N PRO A 166 15.75 2.42 -1.09
CA PRO A 166 15.41 3.83 -0.86
C PRO A 166 14.64 4.50 -2.00
N ASP A 167 14.65 3.96 -3.19
CA ASP A 167 14.11 4.61 -4.39
C ASP A 167 13.57 3.61 -5.43
N LEU A 168 12.92 4.15 -6.46
CA LEU A 168 12.34 3.35 -7.54
C LEU A 168 13.38 2.51 -8.29
N ALA A 169 14.59 3.00 -8.48
CA ALA A 169 15.63 2.30 -9.23
C ALA A 169 16.08 1.04 -8.48
N ALA A 170 16.29 1.16 -7.15
CA ALA A 170 16.60 0.03 -6.29
C ALA A 170 15.45 -0.99 -6.28
N ALA A 171 14.20 -0.53 -6.12
CA ALA A 171 13.03 -1.40 -6.09
C ALA A 171 12.81 -2.14 -7.43
N VAL A 172 12.92 -1.45 -8.56
CA VAL A 172 12.86 -2.06 -9.90
C VAL A 172 13.97 -3.11 -10.07
N GLY A 173 15.19 -2.81 -9.60
CA GLY A 173 16.30 -3.75 -9.64
C GLY A 173 16.02 -5.05 -8.88
N VAL A 174 15.48 -4.95 -7.67
CA VAL A 174 15.10 -6.12 -6.84
C VAL A 174 13.98 -6.92 -7.51
N VAL A 175 12.89 -6.27 -7.91
CA VAL A 175 11.71 -6.94 -8.50
C VAL A 175 12.05 -7.62 -9.82
N THR A 176 12.76 -6.92 -10.71
CA THR A 176 13.17 -7.50 -12.01
C THR A 176 14.20 -8.61 -11.86
N GLY A 177 15.14 -8.43 -10.92
CA GLY A 177 16.14 -9.47 -10.62
C GLY A 177 15.49 -10.75 -10.05
N ALA A 178 14.48 -10.61 -9.21
CA ALA A 178 13.72 -11.74 -8.68
C ALA A 178 12.91 -12.48 -9.75
N GLY A 179 12.40 -11.77 -10.76
CA GLY A 179 11.73 -12.36 -11.92
C GLY A 179 10.48 -13.18 -11.58
N ARG A 180 9.73 -12.80 -10.54
CA ARG A 180 8.53 -13.54 -10.11
C ARG A 180 7.27 -12.85 -10.62
N PRO A 181 6.29 -13.61 -11.18
CA PRO A 181 5.09 -13.02 -11.81
C PRO A 181 4.14 -12.38 -10.82
N ASN A 182 4.24 -12.71 -9.52
CA ASN A 182 3.46 -12.13 -8.44
C ASN A 182 4.22 -11.05 -7.65
N GLY A 183 5.47 -10.74 -8.02
CA GLY A 183 6.26 -9.66 -7.47
C GLY A 183 6.09 -8.37 -8.27
N GLY A 184 5.99 -7.23 -7.59
CA GLY A 184 5.88 -5.91 -8.23
C GLY A 184 6.10 -4.79 -7.22
N LEU A 185 5.58 -3.61 -7.53
CA LEU A 185 5.87 -2.38 -6.82
C LEU A 185 4.61 -1.78 -6.19
N CYS A 186 4.76 -1.23 -5.01
CA CYS A 186 3.93 -0.16 -4.47
C CYS A 186 4.61 1.18 -4.79
N ILE A 187 3.90 2.11 -5.41
CA ILE A 187 4.40 3.45 -5.68
C ILE A 187 3.60 4.45 -4.85
N ASP A 188 4.26 4.98 -3.83
CA ASP A 188 3.71 5.96 -2.91
C ASP A 188 4.17 7.37 -3.33
N SER A 189 3.22 8.31 -3.43
CA SER A 189 3.51 9.70 -3.80
C SER A 189 4.39 10.41 -2.76
N TRP A 190 4.20 10.16 -1.47
CA TRP A 190 5.03 10.71 -0.42
C TRP A 190 6.47 10.23 -0.52
N HIS A 191 6.66 8.92 -0.57
CA HIS A 191 7.98 8.32 -0.59
C HIS A 191 8.76 8.71 -1.84
N LEU A 192 8.10 8.83 -2.99
CA LEU A 192 8.72 9.31 -4.22
C LEU A 192 9.31 10.71 -4.03
N TYR A 193 8.48 11.68 -3.66
CA TYR A 193 8.92 13.07 -3.60
C TYR A 193 9.79 13.37 -2.39
N ARG A 194 9.54 12.74 -1.25
CA ARG A 194 10.42 12.83 -0.06
C ARG A 194 11.80 12.22 -0.31
N GLY A 195 11.90 11.23 -1.17
CA GLY A 195 13.15 10.61 -1.60
C GLY A 195 13.92 11.39 -2.67
N GLY A 196 13.39 12.54 -3.12
CA GLY A 196 13.98 13.33 -4.19
C GLY A 196 13.74 12.75 -5.59
N GLY A 197 12.80 11.81 -5.72
CA GLY A 197 12.34 11.32 -7.00
C GLY A 197 11.49 12.35 -7.74
N ASP A 198 11.32 12.14 -9.03
CA ASP A 198 10.57 13.02 -9.93
C ASP A 198 9.79 12.19 -10.98
N GLU A 199 9.09 12.89 -11.85
CA GLU A 199 8.33 12.27 -12.93
C GLU A 199 9.21 11.46 -13.89
N ARG A 200 10.48 11.81 -14.06
CA ARG A 200 11.41 11.09 -14.96
C ARG A 200 11.78 9.74 -14.36
N SER A 201 12.03 9.69 -13.05
CA SER A 201 12.29 8.42 -12.36
C SER A 201 11.06 7.52 -12.42
N LEU A 202 9.86 8.09 -12.31
CA LEU A 202 8.60 7.36 -12.42
C LEU A 202 8.34 6.83 -13.84
N GLU A 203 8.70 7.59 -14.89
CA GLU A 203 8.58 7.17 -16.29
C GLU A 203 9.47 5.96 -16.65
N GLN A 204 10.52 5.69 -15.89
CA GLN A 204 11.38 4.51 -16.08
C GLN A 204 10.79 3.22 -15.51
N VAL A 205 9.73 3.31 -14.70
CA VAL A 205 9.10 2.13 -14.09
C VAL A 205 8.23 1.41 -15.12
N PRO A 206 8.46 0.13 -15.39
CA PRO A 206 7.56 -0.67 -16.24
C PRO A 206 6.16 -0.73 -15.63
N ALA A 207 5.14 -0.33 -16.39
CA ALA A 207 3.77 -0.17 -15.89
C ALA A 207 3.15 -1.48 -15.37
N ASP A 208 3.56 -2.61 -15.90
CA ASP A 208 3.11 -3.96 -15.50
C ASP A 208 3.70 -4.41 -14.17
N LEU A 209 4.77 -3.78 -13.70
CA LEU A 209 5.31 -4.02 -12.36
C LEU A 209 4.53 -3.27 -11.27
N VAL A 210 3.74 -2.24 -11.61
CA VAL A 210 3.01 -1.47 -10.60
C VAL A 210 1.76 -2.23 -10.15
N LEU A 211 1.78 -2.71 -8.92
CA LEU A 211 0.69 -3.49 -8.33
C LEU A 211 -0.30 -2.62 -7.55
N VAL A 212 0.17 -1.55 -6.94
CA VAL A 212 -0.63 -0.60 -6.16
C VAL A 212 0.01 0.78 -6.22
N VAL A 213 -0.82 1.81 -6.18
CA VAL A 213 -0.40 3.22 -6.04
C VAL A 213 -0.92 3.71 -4.71
N GLN A 214 -0.04 4.20 -3.83
CA GLN A 214 -0.47 4.94 -2.65
C GLN A 214 -0.49 6.42 -2.96
N LEU A 215 -1.59 7.05 -2.55
CA LEU A 215 -1.84 8.47 -2.81
C LEU A 215 -2.12 9.22 -1.52
N ASP A 216 -1.30 10.19 -1.31
CA ASP A 216 -1.30 11.16 -0.22
C ASP A 216 -0.69 12.47 -0.72
N ASP A 217 -0.55 13.45 0.15
CA ASP A 217 0.03 14.76 -0.13
C ASP A 217 0.80 15.27 1.09
N GLY A 218 1.41 16.41 0.97
CA GLY A 218 2.07 17.12 2.05
C GLY A 218 2.83 18.35 1.59
N PRO A 219 3.44 19.09 2.52
CA PRO A 219 4.27 20.23 2.16
C PRO A 219 5.53 19.76 1.42
N VAL A 220 6.09 20.58 0.53
CA VAL A 220 7.34 20.25 -0.20
C VAL A 220 8.50 20.06 0.78
N GLN A 221 8.59 20.90 1.81
CA GLN A 221 9.62 20.76 2.83
C GLN A 221 9.14 19.88 3.97
N PRO A 222 9.98 18.94 4.48
CA PRO A 222 9.64 18.13 5.64
C PRO A 222 9.27 19.02 6.85
N VAL A 223 8.25 18.61 7.59
CA VAL A 223 7.84 19.26 8.85
C VAL A 223 8.74 18.79 9.99
N ASP A 224 9.16 17.53 9.96
CA ASP A 224 10.10 16.96 10.92
C ASP A 224 11.38 16.50 10.22
N SER A 225 12.51 16.68 10.87
CA SER A 225 13.81 16.25 10.36
C SER A 225 14.01 14.72 10.40
N HIS A 226 13.25 14.03 11.25
CA HIS A 226 13.27 12.57 11.33
C HIS A 226 12.23 12.00 10.34
N TYR A 227 12.71 11.36 9.28
CA TYR A 227 11.90 10.89 8.17
C TYR A 227 10.63 10.10 8.60
N LEU A 228 10.80 9.11 9.51
CA LEU A 228 9.64 8.32 9.96
C LEU A 228 8.65 9.11 10.80
N VAL A 229 9.11 10.14 11.53
CA VAL A 229 8.19 11.05 12.25
C VAL A 229 7.42 11.90 11.23
N ASP A 230 8.11 12.51 10.27
CA ASP A 230 7.48 13.28 9.19
C ASP A 230 6.42 12.42 8.46
N THR A 231 6.80 11.21 8.06
CA THR A 231 5.94 10.25 7.37
C THR A 231 4.70 9.84 8.17
N MET A 232 4.86 9.60 9.46
CA MET A 232 3.79 9.02 10.30
C MET A 232 2.80 10.05 10.85
N HIS A 233 3.10 11.37 10.73
CA HIS A 233 2.33 12.41 11.43
C HIS A 233 1.90 13.58 10.56
N HIS A 234 2.54 13.81 9.41
CA HIS A 234 2.42 15.09 8.69
C HIS A 234 1.92 14.97 7.25
N ARG A 235 1.43 13.80 6.84
CA ARG A 235 0.79 13.66 5.52
C ARG A 235 -0.52 14.44 5.49
N GLN A 236 -0.92 14.87 4.30
CA GLN A 236 -2.15 15.61 4.01
C GLN A 236 -3.01 14.85 3.01
N LEU A 237 -4.28 15.21 2.95
CA LEU A 237 -5.19 14.62 1.96
C LEU A 237 -4.74 14.98 0.53
N PRO A 238 -4.93 14.09 -0.45
CA PRO A 238 -4.55 14.36 -1.84
C PRO A 238 -5.13 15.66 -2.37
N GLY A 239 -4.24 16.56 -2.87
CA GLY A 239 -4.56 17.90 -3.35
C GLY A 239 -4.78 18.95 -2.27
N GLU A 240 -4.41 18.67 -1.02
CA GLU A 240 -4.38 19.64 0.08
C GLU A 240 -2.95 20.07 0.46
N GLY A 241 -1.94 19.41 -0.12
CA GLY A 241 -0.53 19.72 0.03
C GLY A 241 0.07 20.42 -1.18
N GLU A 242 1.37 20.26 -1.31
CA GLU A 242 2.18 20.92 -2.35
C GLU A 242 2.87 19.90 -3.28
N LEU A 243 2.68 18.59 -3.08
CA LEU A 243 3.28 17.58 -3.93
C LEU A 243 2.66 17.65 -5.35
N PRO A 244 3.44 17.46 -6.41
CA PRO A 244 2.96 17.62 -7.79
C PRO A 244 2.11 16.43 -8.25
N LEU A 245 1.02 16.11 -7.54
CA LEU A 245 0.19 14.93 -7.77
C LEU A 245 -0.42 14.86 -9.17
N SER A 246 -0.73 16.01 -9.78
CA SER A 246 -1.22 16.05 -11.17
C SER A 246 -0.18 15.53 -12.16
N ALA A 247 1.09 15.86 -11.96
CA ALA A 247 2.20 15.36 -12.77
C ALA A 247 2.45 13.87 -12.52
N PHE A 248 2.46 13.46 -11.25
CA PHE A 248 2.55 12.06 -10.80
C PHE A 248 1.51 11.18 -11.49
N LEU A 249 0.23 11.50 -11.31
CA LEU A 249 -0.90 10.78 -11.91
C LEU A 249 -0.88 10.85 -13.45
N GLY A 250 -0.42 11.98 -14.00
CA GLY A 250 -0.23 12.16 -15.43
C GLY A 250 0.76 11.16 -16.02
N VAL A 251 1.88 10.89 -15.33
CA VAL A 251 2.85 9.85 -15.73
C VAL A 251 2.20 8.48 -15.67
N LEU A 252 1.63 8.08 -14.54
CA LEU A 252 1.02 6.76 -14.36
C LEU A 252 -0.05 6.47 -15.42
N ARG A 253 -0.86 7.49 -15.78
CA ARG A 253 -1.86 7.37 -16.82
C ARG A 253 -1.23 7.20 -18.22
N ARG A 254 -0.20 8.01 -18.56
CA ARG A 254 0.48 7.93 -19.88
C ARG A 254 1.22 6.63 -20.08
N THR A 255 1.87 6.12 -19.04
CA THR A 255 2.58 4.84 -19.07
C THR A 255 1.63 3.63 -19.05
N GLY A 256 0.34 3.85 -18.75
CA GLY A 256 -0.67 2.80 -18.81
C GLY A 256 -0.77 1.95 -17.55
N VAL A 257 -0.36 2.46 -16.40
CA VAL A 257 -0.51 1.78 -15.10
C VAL A 257 -1.98 1.45 -14.84
N ARG A 258 -2.23 0.20 -14.41
CA ARG A 258 -3.55 -0.33 -14.07
C ARG A 258 -3.51 -0.97 -12.69
N ALA A 259 -3.39 -0.14 -11.69
CA ALA A 259 -3.33 -0.55 -10.30
C ALA A 259 -4.43 0.16 -9.50
N PRO A 260 -4.95 -0.40 -8.40
CA PRO A 260 -5.83 0.33 -7.48
C PRO A 260 -5.06 1.47 -6.82
N VAL A 261 -5.79 2.47 -6.37
CA VAL A 261 -5.25 3.56 -5.55
C VAL A 261 -5.59 3.28 -4.09
N SER A 262 -4.57 3.06 -3.28
CA SER A 262 -4.68 3.01 -1.82
C SER A 262 -4.47 4.40 -1.26
N VAL A 263 -5.41 4.89 -0.47
CA VAL A 263 -5.34 6.21 0.16
C VAL A 263 -4.71 6.03 1.52
N GLU A 264 -3.43 6.45 1.68
CA GLU A 264 -2.69 6.29 2.91
C GLU A 264 -2.21 7.65 3.47
N VAL A 265 -3.04 8.26 4.29
CA VAL A 265 -2.76 9.57 4.88
C VAL A 265 -2.52 9.45 6.37
N LEU A 266 -1.24 9.31 6.74
CA LEU A 266 -0.78 9.24 8.12
C LEU A 266 -0.70 10.67 8.70
N SER A 267 -1.72 11.08 9.47
CA SER A 267 -1.88 12.47 9.88
C SER A 267 -2.48 12.62 11.28
N ASP A 268 -1.76 13.31 12.18
CA ASP A 268 -2.29 13.65 13.50
C ASP A 268 -3.54 14.56 13.44
N THR A 269 -3.62 15.38 12.40
CA THR A 269 -4.80 16.22 12.17
C THR A 269 -6.06 15.40 11.85
N LEU A 270 -5.89 14.30 11.11
CA LEU A 270 -6.99 13.39 10.79
C LEU A 270 -7.35 12.50 11.98
N ASP A 271 -6.37 12.11 12.79
CA ASP A 271 -6.61 11.29 13.98
C ASP A 271 -7.56 11.93 15.01
N ALA A 272 -7.70 13.25 14.98
CA ALA A 272 -8.64 13.98 15.83
C ALA A 272 -10.11 13.91 15.35
N ARG A 273 -10.35 13.33 14.16
CA ARG A 273 -11.68 13.20 13.55
C ARG A 273 -12.24 11.80 13.69
N THR A 274 -13.54 11.66 13.44
CA THR A 274 -14.16 10.34 13.39
C THR A 274 -13.73 9.56 12.13
N PRO A 275 -13.67 8.22 12.17
CA PRO A 275 -13.32 7.41 11.00
C PRO A 275 -14.20 7.67 9.77
N ALA A 276 -15.50 7.94 9.99
CA ALA A 276 -16.43 8.25 8.91
C ALA A 276 -16.11 9.58 8.23
N GLU A 277 -15.79 10.64 9.01
CA GLU A 277 -15.36 11.93 8.46
C GLU A 277 -14.05 11.79 7.68
N VAL A 278 -13.06 11.09 8.24
CA VAL A 278 -11.77 10.90 7.58
C VAL A 278 -11.93 10.14 6.27
N ALA A 279 -12.69 9.05 6.28
CA ALA A 279 -12.91 8.26 5.05
C ALA A 279 -13.65 9.08 3.97
N ALA A 280 -14.65 9.86 4.34
CA ALA A 280 -15.36 10.73 3.40
C ALA A 280 -14.43 11.80 2.80
N LEU A 281 -13.66 12.49 3.61
CA LEU A 281 -12.69 13.51 3.16
C LEU A 281 -11.61 12.90 2.26
N ALA A 282 -11.06 11.75 2.65
CA ALA A 282 -10.04 11.04 1.88
C ALA A 282 -10.56 10.57 0.51
N ALA A 283 -11.78 10.03 0.46
CA ALA A 283 -12.41 9.62 -0.79
C ALA A 283 -12.69 10.81 -1.72
N ASP A 284 -13.24 11.89 -1.19
CA ASP A 284 -13.60 13.09 -1.98
C ASP A 284 -12.36 13.78 -2.53
N ALA A 285 -11.33 13.97 -1.70
CA ALA A 285 -10.05 14.56 -2.07
C ALA A 285 -9.37 13.73 -3.18
N THR A 286 -9.26 12.42 -2.97
CA THR A 286 -8.64 11.52 -3.95
C THR A 286 -9.41 11.51 -5.26
N ARG A 287 -10.73 11.38 -5.24
CA ARG A 287 -11.55 11.39 -6.48
C ARG A 287 -11.45 12.71 -7.21
N ARG A 288 -11.32 13.82 -6.51
CA ARG A 288 -11.10 15.15 -7.13
C ARG A 288 -9.79 15.15 -7.91
N VAL A 289 -8.67 14.79 -7.28
CA VAL A 289 -7.34 14.80 -7.91
C VAL A 289 -7.27 13.81 -9.08
N LEU A 290 -7.87 12.63 -8.95
CA LEU A 290 -7.95 11.66 -10.05
C LEU A 290 -8.73 12.22 -11.25
N ARG A 291 -9.90 12.83 -11.02
CA ARG A 291 -10.70 13.44 -12.11
C ARG A 291 -9.95 14.57 -12.79
N GLU A 292 -9.30 15.45 -12.03
CA GLU A 292 -8.48 16.56 -12.57
C GLU A 292 -7.32 16.04 -13.42
N SER A 293 -6.80 14.85 -13.09
CA SER A 293 -5.74 14.15 -13.86
C SER A 293 -6.29 13.30 -15.02
N GLY A 294 -7.59 13.35 -15.30
CA GLY A 294 -8.23 12.58 -16.37
C GLY A 294 -8.38 11.09 -16.08
N ILE A 295 -8.39 10.71 -14.82
CA ILE A 295 -8.61 9.32 -14.35
C ILE A 295 -10.02 9.25 -13.75
N GLY A 296 -10.87 8.42 -14.36
CA GLY A 296 -12.28 8.27 -13.97
C GLY A 296 -12.73 6.82 -13.96
N PRO A 297 -13.97 6.55 -13.48
CA PRO A 297 -14.54 5.21 -13.49
C PRO A 297 -14.59 4.62 -14.91
N ARG A 298 -14.43 3.29 -15.01
CA ARG A 298 -14.56 2.58 -16.29
C ARG A 298 -15.98 2.81 -16.85
N GLY A 299 -16.07 3.36 -18.03
CA GLY A 299 -17.35 3.59 -18.72
C GLY A 299 -17.71 5.06 -18.97
N ALA A 300 -16.95 6.00 -18.47
CA ALA A 300 -17.10 7.42 -18.82
C ALA A 300 -16.22 7.81 -20.03
N ALA A 301 -16.27 7.00 -21.09
CA ALA A 301 -15.75 7.45 -22.38
C ALA A 301 -16.73 8.50 -22.95
N ARG A 302 -16.24 9.71 -23.23
CA ARG A 302 -16.97 10.74 -23.98
C ARG A 302 -17.08 10.34 -25.46
#